data_ac49a61f39329deb625ae966474b6e86
#
_entry.id   ac49a61f39329deb625ae966474b6e86
#
_cell.length_a   1.000
_cell.length_b   1.000
_cell.length_c   1.000
_cell.angle_alpha   90.00
_cell.angle_beta   90.00
_cell.angle_gamma   90.00
#
_symmetry.space_group_name_H-M   'P 1'
#
loop_
_entity.id
_entity.type
_entity.pdbx_description
1 polymer ?
#
loop_
_entity_poly.entity_id
_entity_poly.type
_entity_poly.pdbx_seq_one_letter_code
_entity_poly.pdbx_strand_id
1 'polypeptide(L)'
;MNPIKQASDAGQPNDKRQAVNVEALLNRFGYFGVHLGLERIQRLLAELGDPHQQIPIIHVAGSNGKGSVCAYLSAVLTQAGYRVGRYTSPHLVDWCERICLNEQPIAPEALEQVLRQVEAAIAPDQPSPTQFEVITAAMWLYFAQQQVEIAVVEVGLGGRLDATNVCDRPLVSVITSLSREHWQRLGPTLADIAREKAGILKAGCPAVIGPLPPEAQAVVEKRIAELNCPAVWPQPAIETQPGWAEVASIPNWFQSKAKSQKLKAKIEYSLPLPGAVQLSNSALAIAALQILQQQGWEISDAAIVNGIAKTQWPGRLHWLTWRGHRLLVDGAHNPAGAQALRQYIDRHGDQPGEVYGDRSVVWVVGMIGTKDHEEVLEALLRPNDQLHLVPVPDHEPVDLDRLADLAQQRICPQLVACETYADLELGLQAATQNAKGVGNQPTPGALVVLAGSLYLLGDFFKRFQADLGSNLGAI
;
A
#
# COMPACT_ATOMS: atom_id res chain seq x y z
N MET A 1 72.33 -12.99 -25.54
CA MET A 1 72.03 -11.59 -25.18
C MET A 1 70.59 -11.33 -25.55
N ASN A 2 69.73 -11.32 -24.57
CA ASN A 2 68.28 -11.04 -24.74
C ASN A 2 67.89 -9.94 -23.74
N PRO A 3 67.30 -8.80 -24.14
CA PRO A 3 66.82 -7.84 -23.18
C PRO A 3 65.42 -8.13 -22.75
N ILE A 4 65.26 -8.12 -21.45
CA ILE A 4 64.02 -8.21 -20.69
C ILE A 4 63.12 -7.03 -21.02
N LYS A 5 61.86 -7.31 -21.45
CA LYS A 5 60.78 -6.32 -21.51
C LYS A 5 60.08 -6.28 -20.15
N GLN A 6 60.19 -5.18 -19.46
CA GLN A 6 59.32 -4.80 -18.35
C GLN A 6 57.90 -4.54 -18.87
N ALA A 7 56.94 -5.30 -18.39
CA ALA A 7 55.53 -5.00 -18.55
C ALA A 7 55.12 -3.98 -17.47
N SER A 8 54.67 -2.86 -17.88
CA SER A 8 54.04 -1.84 -17.03
C SER A 8 52.68 -2.34 -16.53
N ASP A 9 52.60 -2.51 -15.24
CA ASP A 9 51.36 -2.78 -14.51
C ASP A 9 50.54 -1.48 -14.50
N ALA A 10 49.62 -1.36 -15.43
CA ALA A 10 48.62 -0.30 -15.43
C ALA A 10 47.51 -0.69 -14.47
N GLY A 11 47.58 -0.17 -13.25
CA GLY A 11 46.55 -0.32 -12.24
C GLY A 11 45.18 0.08 -12.77
N GLN A 12 44.26 -0.86 -12.83
CA GLN A 12 42.85 -0.58 -13.01
C GLN A 12 42.36 0.31 -11.85
N PRO A 13 41.62 1.38 -12.10
CA PRO A 13 41.01 2.15 -11.03
C PRO A 13 39.98 1.25 -10.33
N ASN A 14 40.22 1.03 -9.06
CA ASN A 14 39.38 0.28 -8.15
C ASN A 14 38.14 1.16 -7.83
N ASP A 15 37.19 1.28 -8.76
CA ASP A 15 35.92 1.98 -8.59
C ASP A 15 34.97 1.08 -7.76
N LYS A 16 35.35 0.87 -6.50
CA LYS A 16 34.39 0.41 -5.48
C LYS A 16 33.48 1.60 -5.18
N ARG A 17 32.47 1.82 -6.02
CA ARG A 17 31.32 2.65 -5.64
C ARG A 17 30.79 2.07 -4.33
N GLN A 18 30.88 2.84 -3.25
CA GLN A 18 30.24 2.47 -1.99
C GLN A 18 28.77 2.26 -2.29
N ALA A 19 28.25 1.09 -1.95
CA ALA A 19 26.83 0.80 -2.11
C ALA A 19 26.03 1.90 -1.41
N VAL A 20 25.09 2.48 -2.15
CA VAL A 20 24.19 3.53 -1.66
C VAL A 20 23.43 2.99 -0.46
N ASN A 21 23.56 3.60 0.70
CA ASN A 21 22.88 3.19 1.92
C ASN A 21 21.82 4.21 2.31
N VAL A 22 20.70 4.19 1.58
CA VAL A 22 19.51 5.03 1.84
C VAL A 22 18.99 4.83 3.27
N GLU A 23 18.98 3.59 3.74
CA GLU A 23 18.51 3.26 5.09
C GLU A 23 19.35 3.93 6.18
N ALA A 24 20.68 3.91 6.05
CA ALA A 24 21.57 4.58 7.00
C ALA A 24 21.39 6.11 7.02
N LEU A 25 21.07 6.73 5.86
CA LEU A 25 20.74 8.14 5.80
C LEU A 25 19.46 8.46 6.55
N LEU A 26 18.40 7.69 6.31
CA LEU A 26 17.09 7.90 6.93
C LEU A 26 17.09 7.57 8.43
N ASN A 27 17.86 6.58 8.87
CA ASN A 27 17.94 6.19 10.28
C ASN A 27 18.53 7.26 11.21
N ARG A 28 19.20 8.29 10.66
CA ARG A 28 19.66 9.46 11.44
C ARG A 28 18.52 10.32 11.97
N PHE A 29 17.34 10.25 11.35
CA PHE A 29 16.18 11.09 11.67
C PHE A 29 15.19 10.45 12.64
N GLY A 30 15.62 9.51 13.46
CA GLY A 30 14.84 8.87 14.52
C GLY A 30 13.71 7.99 13.99
N TYR A 31 13.79 6.72 14.25
CA TYR A 31 12.91 5.68 13.71
C TYR A 31 11.44 5.80 14.15
N PHE A 32 11.12 6.49 15.26
CA PHE A 32 9.78 6.54 15.83
C PHE A 32 9.42 7.87 16.52
N GLY A 33 9.58 8.96 15.82
CA GLY A 33 8.95 10.20 16.26
C GLY A 33 7.73 10.51 15.39
N VAL A 34 6.56 9.89 15.59
CA VAL A 34 5.33 10.48 15.05
C VAL A 34 5.03 11.70 15.90
N HIS A 35 5.58 12.82 15.50
CA HIS A 35 5.18 14.12 15.98
C HIS A 35 4.15 14.67 15.00
N LEU A 36 2.88 14.61 15.39
CA LEU A 36 1.80 15.21 14.64
C LEU A 36 1.98 16.73 14.60
N GLY A 37 2.00 17.31 13.42
CA GLY A 37 2.16 18.75 13.17
C GLY A 37 2.75 18.98 11.78
N LEU A 38 2.37 20.09 11.14
CA LEU A 38 2.81 20.42 9.78
C LEU A 38 3.98 21.43 9.77
N GLU A 39 4.29 22.04 10.90
CA GLU A 39 5.21 23.18 10.97
C GLU A 39 6.64 22.80 10.56
N ARG A 40 7.10 21.58 10.89
CA ARG A 40 8.45 21.11 10.53
C ARG A 40 8.57 20.85 9.03
N ILE A 41 7.62 20.08 8.48
CA ILE A 41 7.63 19.77 7.05
C ILE A 41 7.42 21.04 6.21
N GLN A 42 6.56 21.96 6.62
CA GLN A 42 6.35 23.23 5.91
C GLN A 42 7.61 24.09 5.88
N ARG A 43 8.32 24.21 7.01
CA ARG A 43 9.62 24.90 7.05
C ARG A 43 10.64 24.25 6.15
N LEU A 44 10.78 22.93 6.24
CA LEU A 44 11.73 22.18 5.40
C LEU A 44 11.41 22.36 3.91
N LEU A 45 10.14 22.34 3.52
CA LEU A 45 9.72 22.59 2.14
C LEU A 45 9.99 24.02 1.69
N ALA A 46 9.83 25.01 2.58
CA ALA A 46 10.17 26.40 2.29
C ALA A 46 11.67 26.58 2.00
N GLU A 47 12.56 25.95 2.77
CA GLU A 47 14.02 25.95 2.52
C GLU A 47 14.37 25.25 1.20
N LEU A 48 13.54 24.33 0.72
CA LEU A 48 13.68 23.65 -0.56
C LEU A 48 13.01 24.39 -1.74
N GLY A 49 12.44 25.59 -1.49
CA GLY A 49 11.77 26.41 -2.52
C GLY A 49 10.34 25.99 -2.82
N ASP A 50 9.64 25.44 -1.84
CA ASP A 50 8.22 25.04 -1.90
C ASP A 50 7.87 24.12 -3.10
N PRO A 51 8.62 23.02 -3.33
CA PRO A 51 8.41 22.16 -4.50
C PRO A 51 7.00 21.57 -4.58
N HIS A 52 6.32 21.36 -3.44
CA HIS A 52 4.97 20.83 -3.34
C HIS A 52 3.89 21.75 -3.95
N GLN A 53 4.14 23.05 -4.06
CA GLN A 53 3.20 24.01 -4.65
C GLN A 53 3.18 23.96 -6.18
N GLN A 54 4.17 23.33 -6.80
CA GLN A 54 4.32 23.28 -8.25
C GLN A 54 3.57 22.12 -8.90
N ILE A 55 3.08 21.17 -8.10
CA ILE A 55 2.60 19.87 -8.61
C ILE A 55 1.11 19.68 -8.24
N PRO A 56 0.23 19.53 -9.22
CA PRO A 56 -1.15 19.13 -8.98
C PRO A 56 -1.22 17.73 -8.39
N ILE A 57 -2.10 17.50 -7.39
CA ILE A 57 -2.17 16.21 -6.70
C ILE A 57 -3.57 15.60 -6.63
N ILE A 58 -3.61 14.28 -6.59
CA ILE A 58 -4.70 13.49 -6.02
C ILE A 58 -4.22 13.00 -4.66
N HIS A 59 -4.94 13.34 -3.58
CA HIS A 59 -4.56 13.01 -2.21
C HIS A 59 -5.42 11.88 -1.66
N VAL A 60 -4.83 10.78 -1.21
CA VAL A 60 -5.54 9.55 -0.86
C VAL A 60 -5.33 9.18 0.61
N ALA A 61 -6.41 9.20 1.40
CA ALA A 61 -6.44 8.75 2.79
C ALA A 61 -7.39 7.55 2.96
N GLY A 62 -7.32 6.89 4.10
CA GLY A 62 -8.18 5.77 4.47
C GLY A 62 -7.49 4.79 5.39
N SER A 63 -8.22 3.81 5.91
CA SER A 63 -7.62 2.71 6.69
C SER A 63 -7.03 1.67 5.74
N ASN A 64 -7.84 1.08 4.88
CA ASN A 64 -7.42 0.07 3.91
C ASN A 64 -7.68 0.57 2.49
N GLY A 65 -6.96 0.00 1.50
CA GLY A 65 -7.17 0.29 0.08
C GLY A 65 -6.42 1.49 -0.48
N LYS A 66 -5.77 2.33 0.34
CA LYS A 66 -5.03 3.52 -0.11
C LYS A 66 -4.04 3.22 -1.24
N GLY A 67 -3.09 2.32 -1.00
CA GLY A 67 -2.07 1.94 -1.98
C GLY A 67 -2.67 1.35 -3.27
N SER A 68 -3.72 0.52 -3.18
CA SER A 68 -4.40 -0.02 -4.38
C SER A 68 -5.06 1.10 -5.20
N VAL A 69 -5.72 2.07 -4.54
CA VAL A 69 -6.31 3.24 -5.23
C VAL A 69 -5.22 4.09 -5.88
N CYS A 70 -4.11 4.32 -5.17
CA CYS A 70 -2.95 5.04 -5.73
C CYS A 70 -2.37 4.31 -6.96
N ALA A 71 -2.25 2.98 -6.91
CA ALA A 71 -1.75 2.18 -8.02
C ALA A 71 -2.69 2.26 -9.25
N TYR A 72 -4.01 2.13 -9.06
CA TYR A 72 -4.96 2.30 -10.16
C TYR A 72 -4.89 3.70 -10.78
N LEU A 73 -4.88 4.75 -9.94
CA LEU A 73 -4.82 6.13 -10.41
C LEU A 73 -3.54 6.40 -11.21
N SER A 74 -2.39 6.03 -10.67
CA SER A 74 -1.11 6.31 -11.32
C SER A 74 -0.92 5.50 -12.61
N ALA A 75 -1.34 4.24 -12.63
CA ALA A 75 -1.29 3.41 -13.85
C ALA A 75 -2.16 3.98 -14.98
N VAL A 76 -3.37 4.46 -14.66
CA VAL A 76 -4.25 5.08 -15.65
C VAL A 76 -3.70 6.41 -16.17
N LEU A 77 -3.23 7.28 -15.28
CA LEU A 77 -2.65 8.56 -15.66
C LEU A 77 -1.39 8.39 -16.51
N THR A 78 -0.53 7.41 -16.16
CA THR A 78 0.63 7.03 -16.98
C THR A 78 0.20 6.49 -18.36
N GLN A 79 -0.85 5.67 -18.40
CA GLN A 79 -1.42 5.15 -19.66
C GLN A 79 -2.05 6.27 -20.50
N ALA A 80 -2.56 7.34 -19.88
CA ALA A 80 -3.05 8.52 -20.57
C ALA A 80 -1.93 9.42 -21.13
N GLY A 81 -0.65 9.14 -20.82
CA GLY A 81 0.51 9.85 -21.34
C GLY A 81 1.06 10.94 -20.45
N TYR A 82 0.54 11.11 -19.23
CA TYR A 82 1.08 12.08 -18.28
C TYR A 82 2.38 11.60 -17.62
N ARG A 83 3.19 12.56 -17.20
CA ARG A 83 4.35 12.31 -16.35
C ARG A 83 3.89 12.26 -14.89
N VAL A 84 3.72 11.05 -14.37
CA VAL A 84 3.03 10.79 -13.12
C VAL A 84 4.00 10.49 -12.00
N GLY A 85 3.87 11.20 -10.87
CA GLY A 85 4.50 10.83 -9.60
C GLY A 85 3.53 9.98 -8.76
N ARG A 86 4.01 8.88 -8.16
CA ARG A 86 3.28 8.14 -7.14
C ARG A 86 4.08 8.10 -5.85
N TYR A 87 3.44 8.46 -4.74
CA TYR A 87 4.00 8.32 -3.40
C TYR A 87 3.12 7.43 -2.54
N THR A 88 3.70 6.35 -2.00
CA THR A 88 3.00 5.35 -1.20
C THR A 88 3.80 4.94 0.03
N SER A 89 3.13 4.47 1.09
CA SER A 89 3.78 4.02 2.32
C SER A 89 2.94 2.98 3.08
N PRO A 90 3.60 2.04 3.78
CA PRO A 90 5.04 1.76 3.73
C PRO A 90 5.45 1.10 2.41
N HIS A 91 6.77 0.93 2.19
CA HIS A 91 7.29 0.06 1.12
C HIS A 91 7.17 -1.41 1.52
N LEU A 92 7.33 -2.28 0.56
CA LEU A 92 7.34 -3.72 0.78
C LEU A 92 8.79 -4.21 1.02
N VAL A 93 9.71 -3.96 0.11
CA VAL A 93 11.11 -4.43 0.16
C VAL A 93 12.10 -3.27 0.33
N ASP A 94 11.95 -2.19 -0.44
CA ASP A 94 12.93 -1.12 -0.52
C ASP A 94 12.31 0.29 -0.45
N TRP A 95 13.06 1.24 0.09
CA TRP A 95 12.65 2.65 0.21
C TRP A 95 12.32 3.31 -1.13
N CYS A 96 12.96 2.86 -2.23
CA CYS A 96 12.72 3.39 -3.56
C CYS A 96 11.30 3.15 -4.06
N GLU A 97 10.62 2.09 -3.59
CA GLU A 97 9.22 1.79 -3.93
C GLU A 97 8.26 2.92 -3.53
N ARG A 98 8.62 3.72 -2.51
CA ARG A 98 7.77 4.81 -2.02
C ARG A 98 7.61 5.95 -3.00
N ILE A 99 8.60 6.16 -3.87
CA ILE A 99 8.64 7.27 -4.82
C ILE A 99 8.77 6.69 -6.23
N CYS A 100 7.69 6.71 -6.99
CA CYS A 100 7.69 6.21 -8.36
C CYS A 100 7.46 7.34 -9.37
N LEU A 101 8.11 7.22 -10.52
CA LEU A 101 7.85 8.04 -11.70
C LEU A 101 7.37 7.12 -12.83
N ASN A 102 6.15 7.34 -13.33
CA ASN A 102 5.53 6.49 -14.37
C ASN A 102 5.65 4.99 -14.03
N GLU A 103 5.20 4.61 -12.83
CA GLU A 103 5.21 3.25 -12.27
C GLU A 103 6.61 2.67 -11.98
N GLN A 104 7.69 3.37 -12.27
CA GLN A 104 9.05 2.92 -11.99
C GLN A 104 9.53 3.51 -10.66
N PRO A 105 10.01 2.71 -9.69
CA PRO A 105 10.66 3.21 -8.49
C PRO A 105 11.83 4.14 -8.81
N ILE A 106 12.04 5.13 -7.95
CA ILE A 106 13.21 6.01 -8.04
C ILE A 106 14.51 5.18 -7.94
N ALA A 107 15.50 5.50 -8.76
CA ALA A 107 16.80 4.83 -8.66
C ALA A 107 17.46 5.12 -7.29
N PRO A 108 18.16 4.15 -6.67
CA PRO A 108 18.81 4.33 -5.37
C PRO A 108 19.75 5.55 -5.32
N GLU A 109 20.50 5.79 -6.39
CA GLU A 109 21.43 6.92 -6.50
C GLU A 109 20.68 8.26 -6.57
N ALA A 110 19.54 8.29 -7.25
CA ALA A 110 18.70 9.50 -7.32
C ALA A 110 18.05 9.77 -5.97
N LEU A 111 17.60 8.72 -5.25
CA LEU A 111 17.03 8.86 -3.91
C LEU A 111 18.10 9.37 -2.93
N GLU A 112 19.32 8.82 -2.95
CA GLU A 112 20.43 9.32 -2.13
C GLU A 112 20.71 10.79 -2.40
N GLN A 113 20.80 11.17 -3.67
CA GLN A 113 21.07 12.55 -4.08
C GLN A 113 20.03 13.52 -3.54
N VAL A 114 18.77 13.19 -3.67
CA VAL A 114 17.66 14.03 -3.20
C VAL A 114 17.62 14.09 -1.66
N LEU A 115 17.86 12.96 -0.98
CA LEU A 115 17.95 12.92 0.49
C LEU A 115 19.08 13.80 1.02
N ARG A 116 20.25 13.83 0.37
CA ARG A 116 21.35 14.73 0.73
C ARG A 116 20.98 16.20 0.54
N GLN A 117 20.22 16.54 -0.50
CA GLN A 117 19.71 17.91 -0.68
C GLN A 117 18.73 18.29 0.44
N VAL A 118 17.84 17.39 0.81
CA VAL A 118 16.91 17.59 1.95
C VAL A 118 17.70 17.73 3.25
N GLU A 119 18.68 16.86 3.52
CA GLU A 119 19.54 16.95 4.72
C GLU A 119 20.26 18.31 4.80
N ALA A 120 20.78 18.80 3.67
CA ALA A 120 21.47 20.09 3.61
C ALA A 120 20.56 21.30 3.84
N ALA A 121 19.25 21.15 3.62
CA ALA A 121 18.26 22.20 3.87
C ALA A 121 17.75 22.21 5.34
N ILE A 122 18.14 21.24 6.18
CA ILE A 122 17.76 21.21 7.58
C ILE A 122 18.61 22.19 8.37
N ALA A 123 17.99 23.23 8.92
CA ALA A 123 18.68 24.23 9.73
C ALA A 123 19.14 23.61 11.07
N PRO A 124 20.41 23.80 11.49
CA PRO A 124 20.97 23.16 12.69
C PRO A 124 20.33 23.56 14.02
N ASP A 125 19.71 24.73 14.06
CA ASP A 125 19.07 25.33 15.24
C ASP A 125 17.57 24.98 15.35
N GLN A 126 17.04 24.19 14.41
CA GLN A 126 15.64 23.80 14.36
C GLN A 126 15.42 22.37 14.86
N PRO A 127 14.21 22.05 15.38
CA PRO A 127 13.86 20.67 15.69
C PRO A 127 14.03 19.77 14.47
N SER A 128 14.78 18.66 14.65
CA SER A 128 14.99 17.69 13.57
C SER A 128 13.66 17.17 13.00
N PRO A 129 13.50 17.12 11.67
CA PRO A 129 12.36 16.45 11.07
C PRO A 129 12.40 14.94 11.36
N THR A 130 11.24 14.31 11.29
CA THR A 130 11.13 12.86 11.40
C THR A 130 11.55 12.19 10.08
N GLN A 131 11.87 10.90 10.14
CA GLN A 131 12.18 10.11 8.95
C GLN A 131 11.08 10.21 7.86
N PHE A 132 9.80 10.22 8.27
CA PHE A 132 8.67 10.35 7.34
C PHE A 132 8.59 11.75 6.73
N GLU A 133 8.87 12.80 7.49
CA GLU A 133 8.96 14.16 6.94
C GLU A 133 10.10 14.32 5.95
N VAL A 134 11.26 13.71 6.22
CA VAL A 134 12.43 13.74 5.32
C VAL A 134 12.14 13.04 4.00
N ILE A 135 11.61 11.81 4.02
CA ILE A 135 11.30 11.09 2.76
C ILE A 135 10.14 11.76 2.00
N THR A 136 9.18 12.39 2.71
CA THR A 136 8.10 13.17 2.07
C THR A 136 8.65 14.44 1.41
N ALA A 137 9.58 15.15 2.05
CA ALA A 137 10.26 16.30 1.43
C ALA A 137 11.10 15.88 0.21
N ALA A 138 11.80 14.75 0.31
CA ALA A 138 12.56 14.17 -0.80
C ALA A 138 11.66 13.84 -2.00
N MET A 139 10.48 13.27 -1.75
CA MET A 139 9.49 13.00 -2.80
C MET A 139 9.06 14.29 -3.51
N TRP A 140 8.69 15.33 -2.77
CA TRP A 140 8.28 16.59 -3.38
C TRP A 140 9.39 17.22 -4.21
N LEU A 141 10.61 17.23 -3.69
CA LEU A 141 11.78 17.77 -4.40
C LEU A 141 12.06 16.97 -5.67
N TYR A 142 12.05 15.63 -5.59
CA TYR A 142 12.25 14.76 -6.75
C TYR A 142 11.18 14.97 -7.82
N PHE A 143 9.92 15.03 -7.44
CA PHE A 143 8.82 15.24 -8.40
C PHE A 143 8.93 16.60 -9.10
N ALA A 144 9.30 17.67 -8.38
CA ALA A 144 9.52 18.97 -8.98
C ALA A 144 10.72 18.94 -9.96
N GLN A 145 11.85 18.35 -9.57
CA GLN A 145 13.03 18.18 -10.42
C GLN A 145 12.73 17.35 -11.68
N GLN A 146 11.86 16.36 -11.55
CA GLN A 146 11.42 15.52 -12.66
C GLN A 146 10.28 16.13 -13.47
N GLN A 147 9.81 17.33 -13.15
CA GLN A 147 8.71 18.01 -13.85
C GLN A 147 7.45 17.13 -13.93
N VAL A 148 7.07 16.52 -12.80
CA VAL A 148 5.85 15.72 -12.70
C VAL A 148 4.63 16.61 -12.99
N GLU A 149 3.76 16.16 -13.90
CA GLU A 149 2.56 16.90 -14.30
C GLU A 149 1.40 16.69 -13.32
N ILE A 150 1.35 15.52 -12.70
CA ILE A 150 0.37 15.14 -11.67
C ILE A 150 0.95 14.10 -10.72
N ALA A 151 0.70 14.27 -9.43
CA ALA A 151 1.11 13.28 -8.44
C ALA A 151 -0.09 12.62 -7.73
N VAL A 152 0.03 11.31 -7.47
CA VAL A 152 -0.89 10.55 -6.64
C VAL A 152 -0.19 10.29 -5.31
N VAL A 153 -0.71 10.88 -4.22
CA VAL A 153 -0.03 10.93 -2.93
C VAL A 153 -0.86 10.21 -1.87
N GLU A 154 -0.29 9.14 -1.31
CA GLU A 154 -0.87 8.40 -0.20
C GLU A 154 -0.52 9.05 1.13
N VAL A 155 -1.52 9.21 2.00
CA VAL A 155 -1.35 9.62 3.40
C VAL A 155 -0.66 8.50 4.20
N GLY A 156 0.39 8.84 4.94
CA GLY A 156 1.10 7.88 5.78
C GLY A 156 0.29 7.49 7.03
N LEU A 157 -0.15 8.49 7.81
CA LEU A 157 -0.89 8.25 9.06
C LEU A 157 -1.95 9.34 9.30
N GLY A 158 -3.20 8.92 9.54
CA GLY A 158 -4.28 9.85 9.84
C GLY A 158 -4.68 10.65 8.60
N GLY A 159 -4.23 11.87 8.49
CA GLY A 159 -4.46 12.78 7.35
C GLY A 159 -4.27 14.25 7.72
N ARG A 160 -5.00 14.75 8.71
CA ARG A 160 -5.03 16.18 9.08
C ARG A 160 -3.63 16.76 9.36
N LEU A 161 -2.80 16.01 10.08
CA LEU A 161 -1.45 16.40 10.48
C LEU A 161 -0.37 15.52 9.84
N ASP A 162 -0.71 14.80 8.76
CA ASP A 162 0.24 14.00 8.01
C ASP A 162 1.15 14.89 7.15
N ALA A 163 2.42 14.54 7.06
CA ALA A 163 3.42 15.32 6.32
C ALA A 163 3.08 15.51 4.83
N THR A 164 2.19 14.67 4.27
CA THR A 164 1.70 14.82 2.89
C THR A 164 0.61 15.89 2.76
N ASN A 165 -0.01 16.34 3.87
CA ASN A 165 -1.16 17.26 3.85
C ASN A 165 -0.75 18.75 3.77
N VAL A 166 0.27 19.05 2.99
CA VAL A 166 0.84 20.39 2.81
C VAL A 166 0.27 21.13 1.58
N CYS A 167 -0.52 20.45 0.76
CA CYS A 167 -1.16 21.04 -0.42
C CYS A 167 -2.54 21.59 -0.07
N ASP A 168 -2.80 22.87 -0.43
CA ASP A 168 -4.07 23.54 -0.12
C ASP A 168 -5.18 23.26 -1.13
N ARG A 169 -4.85 22.86 -2.35
CA ARG A 169 -5.79 22.67 -3.45
C ARG A 169 -5.53 21.38 -4.22
N PRO A 170 -5.78 20.20 -3.61
CA PRO A 170 -5.73 18.95 -4.35
C PRO A 170 -6.79 18.96 -5.47
N LEU A 171 -6.47 18.36 -6.61
CA LEU A 171 -7.42 18.15 -7.71
C LEU A 171 -8.61 17.31 -7.26
N VAL A 172 -8.32 16.27 -6.47
CA VAL A 172 -9.32 15.39 -5.84
C VAL A 172 -8.73 14.86 -4.54
N SER A 173 -9.53 14.84 -3.47
CA SER A 173 -9.23 14.10 -2.24
C SER A 173 -10.02 12.79 -2.22
N VAL A 174 -9.37 11.66 -1.93
CA VAL A 174 -10.02 10.35 -1.85
C VAL A 174 -9.94 9.80 -0.44
N ILE A 175 -11.07 9.41 0.15
CA ILE A 175 -11.12 8.63 1.40
C ILE A 175 -11.61 7.23 1.05
N THR A 176 -10.73 6.20 1.21
CA THR A 176 -11.01 4.85 0.70
C THR A 176 -11.98 4.08 1.59
N SER A 177 -11.58 3.75 2.79
CA SER A 177 -12.39 3.06 3.81
C SER A 177 -11.95 3.52 5.19
N LEU A 178 -12.80 3.37 6.20
CA LEU A 178 -12.47 3.66 7.58
C LEU A 178 -12.77 2.46 8.48
N SER A 179 -11.78 2.10 9.27
CA SER A 179 -11.88 1.08 10.29
C SER A 179 -11.00 1.46 11.48
N ARG A 180 -11.13 0.76 12.59
CA ARG A 180 -10.29 0.97 13.77
C ARG A 180 -8.86 0.55 13.43
N GLU A 181 -7.95 1.53 13.43
CA GLU A 181 -6.51 1.35 13.24
C GLU A 181 -5.76 2.51 13.89
N HIS A 182 -4.54 2.28 14.34
CA HIS A 182 -3.69 3.31 14.95
C HIS A 182 -4.41 4.16 16.02
N TRP A 183 -5.40 3.59 16.70
CA TRP A 183 -6.28 4.30 17.63
C TRP A 183 -5.51 4.93 18.79
N GLN A 184 -4.38 4.37 19.21
CA GLN A 184 -3.50 4.95 20.22
C GLN A 184 -2.98 6.33 19.84
N ARG A 185 -2.95 6.67 18.54
CA ARG A 185 -2.45 7.94 17.99
C ARG A 185 -3.54 8.82 17.40
N LEU A 186 -4.56 8.22 16.78
CA LEU A 186 -5.62 8.93 16.06
C LEU A 186 -6.85 9.18 16.92
N GLY A 187 -6.93 8.54 18.10
CA GLY A 187 -8.07 8.62 19.02
C GLY A 187 -8.83 7.29 19.11
N PRO A 188 -9.50 7.06 20.26
CA PRO A 188 -10.06 5.76 20.62
C PRO A 188 -11.29 5.36 19.81
N THR A 189 -12.01 6.33 19.23
CA THR A 189 -13.25 6.09 18.50
C THR A 189 -13.06 6.15 16.98
N LEU A 190 -13.96 5.49 16.26
CA LEU A 190 -13.98 5.58 14.79
C LEU A 190 -14.27 7.01 14.31
N ALA A 191 -15.03 7.79 15.08
CA ALA A 191 -15.28 9.21 14.81
C ALA A 191 -13.98 10.05 14.90
N ASP A 192 -13.10 9.75 15.85
CA ASP A 192 -11.80 10.42 15.96
C ASP A 192 -10.91 10.10 14.77
N ILE A 193 -10.83 8.83 14.39
CA ILE A 193 -10.08 8.36 13.21
C ILE A 193 -10.64 9.02 11.94
N ALA A 194 -11.97 9.10 11.82
CA ALA A 194 -12.63 9.74 10.68
C ALA A 194 -12.30 11.25 10.62
N ARG A 195 -12.24 11.92 11.76
CA ARG A 195 -11.87 13.36 11.84
C ARG A 195 -10.46 13.61 11.35
N GLU A 196 -9.50 12.76 11.75
CA GLU A 196 -8.12 12.86 11.29
C GLU A 196 -8.01 12.61 9.78
N LYS A 197 -8.70 11.59 9.24
CA LYS A 197 -8.64 11.29 7.81
C LYS A 197 -9.39 12.31 6.95
N ALA A 198 -10.53 12.81 7.42
CA ALA A 198 -11.25 13.89 6.75
C ALA A 198 -10.48 15.24 6.73
N GLY A 199 -9.38 15.34 7.48
CA GLY A 199 -8.49 16.50 7.47
C GLY A 199 -7.76 16.74 6.14
N ILE A 200 -7.78 15.79 5.19
CA ILE A 200 -7.26 16.01 3.83
C ILE A 200 -8.24 16.74 2.92
N LEU A 201 -9.51 16.84 3.31
CA LEU A 201 -10.52 17.58 2.56
C LEU A 201 -10.22 19.08 2.64
N LYS A 202 -10.26 19.78 1.50
CA LYS A 202 -9.96 21.21 1.38
C LYS A 202 -11.15 21.97 0.80
N ALA A 203 -11.30 23.23 1.20
CA ALA A 203 -12.45 24.06 0.86
C ALA A 203 -12.68 24.13 -0.66
N GLY A 204 -13.87 23.76 -1.11
CA GLY A 204 -14.28 23.77 -2.50
C GLY A 204 -13.59 22.75 -3.40
N CYS A 205 -12.69 21.91 -2.88
CA CYS A 205 -12.02 20.87 -3.66
C CYS A 205 -12.88 19.59 -3.74
N PRO A 206 -12.89 18.90 -4.89
CA PRO A 206 -13.65 17.66 -5.06
C PRO A 206 -13.20 16.55 -4.13
N ALA A 207 -14.15 15.71 -3.72
CA ALA A 207 -13.89 14.56 -2.89
C ALA A 207 -14.57 13.29 -3.43
N VAL A 208 -13.88 12.15 -3.33
CA VAL A 208 -14.40 10.80 -3.60
C VAL A 208 -14.36 10.03 -2.31
N ILE A 209 -15.50 9.54 -1.86
CA ILE A 209 -15.63 8.89 -0.56
C ILE A 209 -16.11 7.45 -0.76
N GLY A 210 -15.36 6.51 -0.22
CA GLY A 210 -15.71 5.09 -0.23
C GLY A 210 -16.78 4.71 0.79
N PRO A 211 -17.11 3.43 0.88
CA PRO A 211 -18.07 2.94 1.86
C PRO A 211 -17.52 3.13 3.28
N LEU A 212 -18.28 3.80 4.13
CA LEU A 212 -17.91 4.11 5.51
C LEU A 212 -18.94 3.55 6.49
N PRO A 213 -18.53 3.12 7.70
CA PRO A 213 -19.44 2.87 8.79
C PRO A 213 -20.23 4.15 9.17
N PRO A 214 -21.48 4.04 9.65
CA PRO A 214 -22.35 5.20 9.89
C PRO A 214 -21.73 6.29 10.77
N GLU A 215 -21.02 5.92 11.82
CA GLU A 215 -20.34 6.85 12.73
C GLU A 215 -19.26 7.67 12.00
N ALA A 216 -18.44 7.02 11.18
CA ALA A 216 -17.42 7.68 10.38
C ALA A 216 -18.03 8.54 9.25
N GLN A 217 -19.08 8.03 8.61
CA GLN A 217 -19.82 8.73 7.55
C GLN A 217 -20.34 10.07 8.03
N ALA A 218 -21.00 10.13 9.19
CA ALA A 218 -21.53 11.38 9.75
C ALA A 218 -20.45 12.45 9.97
N VAL A 219 -19.24 12.04 10.39
CA VAL A 219 -18.10 12.96 10.56
C VAL A 219 -17.61 13.49 9.22
N VAL A 220 -17.47 12.62 8.22
CA VAL A 220 -17.01 13.01 6.87
C VAL A 220 -18.04 13.89 6.17
N GLU A 221 -19.33 13.56 6.23
CA GLU A 221 -20.41 14.38 5.67
C GLU A 221 -20.44 15.79 6.29
N LYS A 222 -20.32 15.88 7.61
CA LYS A 222 -20.20 17.16 8.31
C LYS A 222 -19.02 17.97 7.78
N ARG A 223 -17.86 17.36 7.61
CA ARG A 223 -16.66 18.03 7.11
C ARG A 223 -16.82 18.49 5.66
N ILE A 224 -17.43 17.67 4.80
CA ILE A 224 -17.77 18.02 3.41
C ILE A 224 -18.67 19.27 3.38
N ALA A 225 -19.71 19.31 4.21
CA ALA A 225 -20.63 20.44 4.29
C ALA A 225 -19.93 21.73 4.78
N GLU A 226 -19.10 21.64 5.83
CA GLU A 226 -18.32 22.78 6.35
C GLU A 226 -17.40 23.40 5.29
N LEU A 227 -16.80 22.57 4.43
CA LEU A 227 -15.84 22.98 3.41
C LEU A 227 -16.47 23.25 2.04
N ASN A 228 -17.79 23.03 1.88
CA ASN A 228 -18.49 23.09 0.60
C ASN A 228 -17.77 22.23 -0.49
N CYS A 229 -17.31 21.03 -0.13
CA CYS A 229 -16.66 20.12 -1.06
C CYS A 229 -17.69 19.50 -2.00
N PRO A 230 -17.54 19.56 -3.34
CA PRO A 230 -18.26 18.67 -4.23
C PRO A 230 -17.82 17.22 -3.93
N ALA A 231 -18.75 16.37 -3.47
CA ALA A 231 -18.39 15.01 -3.03
C ALA A 231 -19.22 13.91 -3.72
N VAL A 232 -18.57 12.83 -4.20
CA VAL A 232 -19.25 11.61 -4.67
C VAL A 232 -18.99 10.44 -3.74
N TRP A 233 -19.98 9.56 -3.71
CA TRP A 233 -20.00 8.29 -3.01
C TRP A 233 -20.26 7.20 -4.06
N PRO A 234 -19.23 6.79 -4.86
CA PRO A 234 -19.44 5.80 -5.89
C PRO A 234 -19.84 4.47 -5.28
N GLN A 235 -20.78 3.77 -5.93
CA GLN A 235 -21.07 2.40 -5.57
C GLN A 235 -19.88 1.51 -5.98
N PRO A 236 -19.59 0.43 -5.24
CA PRO A 236 -18.61 -0.55 -5.67
C PRO A 236 -18.92 -1.03 -7.10
N ALA A 237 -17.88 -1.32 -7.87
CA ALA A 237 -18.05 -1.98 -9.16
C ALA A 237 -18.72 -3.35 -9.00
N ILE A 238 -19.35 -3.82 -10.04
CA ILE A 238 -20.02 -5.13 -10.08
C ILE A 238 -19.14 -6.09 -10.86
N GLU A 239 -18.79 -7.22 -10.28
CA GLU A 239 -18.08 -8.28 -10.99
C GLU A 239 -19.02 -8.89 -12.04
N THR A 240 -18.64 -8.80 -13.33
CA THR A 240 -19.43 -9.34 -14.45
C THR A 240 -19.04 -10.77 -14.79
N GLN A 241 -17.76 -11.09 -14.62
CA GLN A 241 -17.17 -12.43 -14.71
C GLN A 241 -15.84 -12.43 -13.98
N PRO A 242 -15.24 -13.59 -13.65
CA PRO A 242 -13.97 -13.63 -12.93
C PRO A 242 -12.90 -12.74 -13.55
N GLY A 243 -12.39 -11.79 -12.78
CA GLY A 243 -11.38 -10.82 -13.20
C GLY A 243 -11.88 -9.66 -14.10
N TRP A 244 -13.20 -9.46 -14.20
CA TRP A 244 -13.82 -8.35 -14.92
C TRP A 244 -14.85 -7.64 -14.07
N ALA A 245 -14.91 -6.34 -14.18
CA ALA A 245 -15.85 -5.53 -13.43
C ALA A 245 -16.47 -4.41 -14.30
N GLU A 246 -17.66 -3.97 -13.89
CA GLU A 246 -18.36 -2.84 -14.47
C GLU A 246 -18.66 -1.80 -13.38
N VAL A 247 -18.45 -0.53 -13.68
CA VAL A 247 -18.79 0.58 -12.79
C VAL A 247 -19.65 1.61 -13.50
N ALA A 248 -20.64 2.17 -12.79
CA ALA A 248 -21.43 3.30 -13.26
C ALA A 248 -20.62 4.60 -13.22
N SER A 249 -20.84 5.46 -14.20
CA SER A 249 -20.21 6.79 -14.21
C SER A 249 -20.83 7.72 -13.16
N ILE A 250 -19.99 8.61 -12.63
CA ILE A 250 -20.44 9.64 -11.70
C ILE A 250 -21.27 10.75 -12.40
N PRO A 251 -22.13 11.46 -11.67
CA PRO A 251 -22.84 12.63 -12.19
C PRO A 251 -21.89 13.68 -12.75
N ASN A 252 -22.33 14.39 -13.77
CA ASN A 252 -21.58 15.53 -14.31
C ASN A 252 -21.86 16.78 -13.46
N TRP A 253 -20.86 17.26 -12.73
CA TRP A 253 -20.99 18.43 -11.86
C TRP A 253 -20.36 19.69 -12.41
N PHE A 254 -19.30 19.53 -13.21
CA PHE A 254 -18.61 20.66 -13.78
C PHE A 254 -19.22 20.94 -15.16
N GLN A 255 -20.06 21.98 -15.25
CA GLN A 255 -20.45 22.53 -16.56
C GLN A 255 -19.21 23.17 -17.21
N SER A 256 -18.32 22.35 -17.73
CA SER A 256 -17.15 22.79 -18.45
C SER A 256 -17.59 23.42 -19.78
N LYS A 257 -17.13 24.65 -20.06
CA LYS A 257 -17.24 25.30 -21.39
C LYS A 257 -16.37 24.59 -22.45
N ALA A 258 -15.46 23.71 -22.04
CA ALA A 258 -14.71 22.82 -22.92
C ALA A 258 -15.67 21.75 -23.45
N LYS A 259 -15.44 21.27 -24.68
CA LYS A 259 -16.18 20.16 -25.29
C LYS A 259 -16.06 18.94 -24.38
N SER A 260 -16.94 18.84 -23.37
CA SER A 260 -16.95 17.71 -22.43
C SER A 260 -17.15 16.43 -23.24
N GLN A 261 -16.18 15.53 -23.17
CA GLN A 261 -16.42 14.17 -23.63
C GLN A 261 -17.64 13.64 -22.86
N LYS A 262 -18.63 13.16 -23.60
CA LYS A 262 -19.83 12.59 -23.01
C LYS A 262 -19.40 11.29 -22.33
N LEU A 263 -19.35 11.29 -20.99
CA LEU A 263 -19.04 10.10 -20.23
C LEU A 263 -19.98 8.96 -20.63
N LYS A 264 -19.46 7.76 -20.84
CA LYS A 264 -20.31 6.58 -21.01
C LYS A 264 -21.06 6.33 -19.71
N ALA A 265 -22.29 5.80 -19.82
CA ALA A 265 -23.10 5.49 -18.65
C ALA A 265 -22.42 4.46 -17.70
N LYS A 266 -21.63 3.56 -18.30
CA LYS A 266 -20.90 2.49 -17.61
C LYS A 266 -19.55 2.23 -18.27
N ILE A 267 -18.58 1.78 -17.50
CA ILE A 267 -17.25 1.35 -17.96
C ILE A 267 -17.05 -0.08 -17.50
N GLU A 268 -16.77 -0.98 -18.45
CA GLU A 268 -16.36 -2.36 -18.21
C GLU A 268 -14.84 -2.48 -18.39
N TYR A 269 -14.17 -3.18 -17.49
CA TYR A 269 -12.70 -3.29 -17.44
C TYR A 269 -12.23 -4.60 -16.81
N SER A 270 -11.03 -5.04 -17.16
CA SER A 270 -10.35 -6.12 -16.48
C SER A 270 -9.84 -5.65 -15.12
N LEU A 271 -10.12 -6.42 -14.06
CA LEU A 271 -9.72 -6.14 -12.69
C LEU A 271 -8.60 -7.11 -12.27
N PRO A 272 -7.32 -6.72 -12.37
CA PRO A 272 -6.19 -7.62 -12.16
C PRO A 272 -5.94 -7.94 -10.67
N LEU A 273 -6.28 -7.02 -9.77
CA LEU A 273 -6.13 -7.25 -8.34
C LEU A 273 -7.35 -8.01 -7.81
N PRO A 274 -7.15 -9.19 -7.17
CA PRO A 274 -8.27 -10.01 -6.73
C PRO A 274 -8.90 -9.49 -5.43
N GLY A 275 -10.12 -9.99 -5.15
CA GLY A 275 -10.86 -9.74 -3.93
C GLY A 275 -11.93 -8.65 -4.04
N ALA A 276 -13.04 -8.84 -3.31
CA ALA A 276 -14.20 -7.95 -3.36
C ALA A 276 -13.89 -6.50 -2.99
N VAL A 277 -12.89 -6.27 -2.14
CA VAL A 277 -12.42 -4.92 -1.77
C VAL A 277 -11.89 -4.13 -2.98
N GLN A 278 -11.41 -4.81 -4.01
CA GLN A 278 -10.89 -4.15 -5.20
C GLN A 278 -12.01 -3.61 -6.11
N LEU A 279 -13.22 -4.14 -6.00
CA LEU A 279 -14.40 -3.57 -6.66
C LEU A 279 -14.69 -2.15 -6.15
N SER A 280 -14.54 -1.93 -4.84
CA SER A 280 -14.65 -0.59 -4.25
C SER A 280 -13.44 0.28 -4.60
N ASN A 281 -12.22 -0.24 -4.49
CA ASN A 281 -11.00 0.53 -4.74
C ASN A 281 -10.92 1.02 -6.20
N SER A 282 -11.25 0.16 -7.17
CA SER A 282 -11.27 0.53 -8.60
C SER A 282 -12.37 1.55 -8.91
N ALA A 283 -13.56 1.39 -8.30
CA ALA A 283 -14.65 2.37 -8.45
C ALA A 283 -14.25 3.77 -7.93
N LEU A 284 -13.55 3.84 -6.79
CA LEU A 284 -13.02 5.10 -6.25
C LEU A 284 -12.00 5.74 -7.18
N ALA A 285 -11.07 4.95 -7.71
CA ALA A 285 -10.08 5.43 -8.67
C ALA A 285 -10.74 5.96 -9.95
N ILE A 286 -11.69 5.20 -10.53
CA ILE A 286 -12.43 5.63 -11.73
C ILE A 286 -13.23 6.89 -11.47
N ALA A 287 -13.90 7.01 -10.32
CA ALA A 287 -14.64 8.22 -9.96
C ALA A 287 -13.71 9.45 -9.87
N ALA A 288 -12.53 9.32 -9.27
CA ALA A 288 -11.55 10.39 -9.22
C ALA A 288 -11.04 10.77 -10.63
N LEU A 289 -10.77 9.81 -11.50
CA LEU A 289 -10.38 10.05 -12.89
C LEU A 289 -11.49 10.74 -13.70
N GLN A 290 -12.76 10.39 -13.47
CA GLN A 290 -13.90 11.06 -14.10
C GLN A 290 -14.07 12.50 -13.62
N ILE A 291 -13.74 12.80 -12.36
CA ILE A 291 -13.66 14.19 -11.88
C ILE A 291 -12.57 14.95 -12.65
N LEU A 292 -11.40 14.38 -12.84
CA LEU A 292 -10.33 14.98 -13.64
C LEU A 292 -10.76 15.22 -15.10
N GLN A 293 -11.44 14.24 -15.73
CA GLN A 293 -12.01 14.43 -17.08
C GLN A 293 -12.96 15.63 -17.13
N GLN A 294 -13.83 15.80 -16.11
CA GLN A 294 -14.74 16.94 -16.01
C GLN A 294 -13.99 18.26 -15.77
N GLN A 295 -12.81 18.24 -15.15
CA GLN A 295 -11.92 19.39 -14.98
C GLN A 295 -11.10 19.72 -16.24
N GLY A 296 -11.19 18.89 -17.30
CA GLY A 296 -10.52 19.13 -18.58
C GLY A 296 -9.22 18.33 -18.77
N TRP A 297 -8.90 17.37 -17.90
CA TRP A 297 -7.78 16.45 -18.12
C TRP A 297 -8.10 15.47 -19.25
N GLU A 298 -7.15 15.28 -20.16
CA GLU A 298 -7.32 14.41 -21.32
C GLU A 298 -7.07 12.95 -20.95
N ILE A 299 -8.05 12.31 -20.34
CA ILE A 299 -8.02 10.89 -19.95
C ILE A 299 -9.11 10.18 -20.74
N SER A 300 -8.75 9.35 -21.73
CA SER A 300 -9.74 8.59 -22.51
C SER A 300 -10.27 7.39 -21.72
N ASP A 301 -11.49 6.91 -22.06
CA ASP A 301 -12.02 5.66 -21.50
C ASP A 301 -11.07 4.48 -21.78
N ALA A 302 -10.41 4.47 -22.92
CA ALA A 302 -9.41 3.45 -23.25
C ALA A 302 -8.18 3.53 -22.30
N ALA A 303 -7.75 4.73 -21.91
CA ALA A 303 -6.68 4.88 -20.92
C ALA A 303 -7.10 4.34 -19.55
N ILE A 304 -8.36 4.57 -19.14
CA ILE A 304 -8.90 4.02 -17.89
C ILE A 304 -8.88 2.49 -17.93
N VAL A 305 -9.48 1.88 -18.96
CA VAL A 305 -9.57 0.42 -19.08
C VAL A 305 -8.18 -0.23 -19.14
N ASN A 306 -7.29 0.30 -19.99
CA ASN A 306 -5.97 -0.26 -20.20
C ASN A 306 -5.03 -0.01 -19.00
N GLY A 307 -5.15 1.12 -18.34
CA GLY A 307 -4.35 1.45 -17.16
C GLY A 307 -4.72 0.57 -15.96
N ILE A 308 -6.02 0.39 -15.70
CA ILE A 308 -6.46 -0.53 -14.65
C ILE A 308 -5.98 -1.96 -14.94
N ALA A 309 -6.14 -2.45 -16.17
CA ALA A 309 -5.72 -3.80 -16.56
C ALA A 309 -4.21 -4.07 -16.35
N LYS A 310 -3.37 -3.02 -16.37
CA LYS A 310 -1.93 -3.11 -16.17
C LYS A 310 -1.50 -2.89 -14.72
N THR A 311 -2.43 -2.57 -13.83
CA THR A 311 -2.10 -2.26 -12.43
C THR A 311 -1.53 -3.49 -11.72
N GLN A 312 -0.38 -3.31 -11.08
CA GLN A 312 0.28 -4.31 -10.24
C GLN A 312 0.41 -3.74 -8.83
N TRP A 313 0.12 -4.58 -7.83
CA TRP A 313 0.26 -4.20 -6.42
C TRP A 313 0.61 -5.42 -5.57
N PRO A 314 1.89 -5.76 -5.44
CA PRO A 314 2.36 -6.94 -4.71
C PRO A 314 1.91 -6.96 -3.25
N GLY A 315 1.75 -8.17 -2.69
CA GLY A 315 1.35 -8.35 -1.29
C GLY A 315 -0.13 -8.05 -0.99
N ARG A 316 -1.00 -8.05 -2.03
CA ARG A 316 -2.46 -7.96 -1.90
C ARG A 316 -3.11 -9.14 -2.61
N LEU A 317 -3.55 -10.13 -1.83
CA LEU A 317 -4.08 -11.41 -2.32
C LEU A 317 -3.20 -11.98 -3.45
N HIS A 318 -1.88 -11.91 -3.25
CA HIS A 318 -0.89 -12.22 -4.26
C HIS A 318 -0.60 -13.72 -4.27
N TRP A 319 -1.02 -14.40 -5.33
CA TRP A 319 -0.73 -15.80 -5.56
C TRP A 319 0.66 -15.97 -6.16
N LEU A 320 1.46 -16.83 -5.56
CA LEU A 320 2.81 -17.16 -6.05
C LEU A 320 3.16 -18.61 -5.76
N THR A 321 4.29 -19.06 -6.32
CA THR A 321 4.85 -20.37 -6.04
C THR A 321 6.18 -20.21 -5.33
N TRP A 322 6.32 -20.79 -4.15
CA TRP A 322 7.53 -20.81 -3.38
C TRP A 322 8.00 -22.26 -3.21
N ARG A 323 9.20 -22.60 -3.71
CA ARG A 323 9.78 -23.94 -3.66
C ARG A 323 8.83 -25.06 -4.11
N GLY A 324 8.05 -24.80 -5.15
CA GLY A 324 7.07 -25.74 -5.71
C GLY A 324 5.72 -25.80 -4.96
N HIS A 325 5.51 -25.00 -3.92
CA HIS A 325 4.25 -24.87 -3.20
C HIS A 325 3.52 -23.60 -3.59
N ARG A 326 2.22 -23.72 -3.83
CA ARG A 326 1.35 -22.57 -4.07
C ARG A 326 1.09 -21.85 -2.75
N LEU A 327 1.27 -20.53 -2.75
CA LEU A 327 1.18 -19.68 -1.57
C LEU A 327 0.31 -18.46 -1.89
N LEU A 328 -0.61 -18.12 -0.99
CA LEU A 328 -1.32 -16.85 -1.00
C LEU A 328 -0.64 -15.88 -0.02
N VAL A 329 -0.27 -14.70 -0.49
CA VAL A 329 0.43 -13.70 0.32
C VAL A 329 -0.41 -12.42 0.41
N ASP A 330 -0.71 -11.97 1.63
CA ASP A 330 -1.49 -10.75 1.85
C ASP A 330 -1.02 -9.94 3.07
N GLY A 331 -0.93 -8.63 2.90
CA GLY A 331 -0.52 -7.70 3.95
C GLY A 331 -1.60 -7.34 4.97
N ALA A 332 -2.63 -8.16 5.14
CA ALA A 332 -3.67 -7.96 6.17
C ALA A 332 -3.04 -7.92 7.56
N HIS A 333 -3.25 -6.81 8.28
CA HIS A 333 -2.60 -6.54 9.57
C HIS A 333 -3.52 -5.79 10.55
N ASN A 334 -4.79 -5.65 10.20
CA ASN A 334 -5.84 -5.12 11.06
C ASN A 334 -7.12 -5.96 10.89
N PRO A 335 -8.08 -5.87 11.80
CA PRO A 335 -9.28 -6.73 11.79
C PRO A 335 -10.05 -6.68 10.46
N ALA A 336 -10.23 -5.50 9.89
CA ALA A 336 -10.96 -5.35 8.61
C ALA A 336 -10.20 -5.98 7.42
N GLY A 337 -8.86 -5.85 7.37
CA GLY A 337 -8.02 -6.52 6.38
C GLY A 337 -8.06 -8.04 6.53
N ALA A 338 -7.94 -8.54 7.76
CA ALA A 338 -8.02 -9.95 8.10
C ALA A 338 -9.38 -10.55 7.69
N GLN A 339 -10.48 -9.84 7.97
CA GLN A 339 -11.81 -10.25 7.55
C GLN A 339 -11.95 -10.33 6.03
N ALA A 340 -11.41 -9.34 5.30
CA ALA A 340 -11.45 -9.33 3.84
C ALA A 340 -10.64 -10.50 3.23
N LEU A 341 -9.45 -10.79 3.80
CA LEU A 341 -8.63 -11.94 3.41
C LEU A 341 -9.38 -13.25 3.64
N ARG A 342 -9.96 -13.45 4.83
CA ARG A 342 -10.73 -14.66 5.16
C ARG A 342 -11.94 -14.82 4.24
N GLN A 343 -12.72 -13.75 3.99
CA GLN A 343 -13.85 -13.78 3.06
C GLN A 343 -13.42 -14.12 1.62
N TYR A 344 -12.24 -13.69 1.20
CA TYR A 344 -11.71 -14.08 -0.09
C TYR A 344 -11.45 -15.59 -0.15
N ILE A 345 -10.76 -16.12 0.86
CA ILE A 345 -10.45 -17.56 0.95
C ILE A 345 -11.73 -18.39 1.00
N ASP A 346 -12.73 -18.00 1.80
CA ASP A 346 -13.99 -18.72 1.94
C ASP A 346 -14.79 -18.79 0.61
N ARG A 347 -14.59 -17.81 -0.28
CA ARG A 347 -15.31 -17.73 -1.57
C ARG A 347 -14.56 -18.34 -2.77
N HIS A 348 -13.25 -18.43 -2.68
CA HIS A 348 -12.41 -18.80 -3.81
C HIS A 348 -11.57 -20.01 -3.44
N GLY A 349 -11.58 -21.05 -4.29
CA GLY A 349 -10.67 -22.18 -4.18
C GLY A 349 -9.29 -21.86 -4.77
N ASP A 350 -8.47 -22.91 -4.91
CA ASP A 350 -7.12 -22.80 -5.52
C ASP A 350 -7.16 -22.39 -7.00
N GLN A 351 -8.30 -22.54 -7.66
CA GLN A 351 -8.50 -22.17 -9.05
C GLN A 351 -9.72 -21.26 -9.22
N PRO A 352 -9.75 -20.40 -10.25
CA PRO A 352 -10.92 -19.59 -10.55
C PRO A 352 -12.17 -20.47 -10.72
N GLY A 353 -13.20 -20.24 -9.90
CA GLY A 353 -14.45 -20.99 -9.93
C GLY A 353 -14.54 -22.15 -8.93
N GLU A 354 -13.46 -22.49 -8.23
CA GLU A 354 -13.55 -23.42 -7.09
C GLU A 354 -13.90 -22.67 -5.81
N VAL A 355 -14.78 -23.27 -5.00
CA VAL A 355 -15.09 -22.78 -3.64
C VAL A 355 -14.25 -23.59 -2.65
N TYR A 356 -13.51 -22.93 -1.78
CA TYR A 356 -12.64 -23.61 -0.83
C TYR A 356 -13.45 -24.48 0.17
N GLY A 357 -14.68 -24.07 0.45
CA GLY A 357 -15.60 -24.80 1.30
C GLY A 357 -15.06 -25.02 2.73
N ASP A 358 -15.17 -26.26 3.23
CA ASP A 358 -14.73 -26.64 4.57
C ASP A 358 -13.25 -27.04 4.65
N ARG A 359 -12.42 -26.67 3.66
CA ARG A 359 -10.98 -27.00 3.67
C ARG A 359 -10.25 -26.19 4.73
N SER A 360 -9.31 -26.84 5.42
CA SER A 360 -8.43 -26.18 6.39
C SER A 360 -7.42 -25.27 5.71
N VAL A 361 -7.12 -24.16 6.36
CA VAL A 361 -6.08 -23.22 5.96
C VAL A 361 -4.87 -23.38 6.87
N VAL A 362 -3.68 -23.36 6.29
CA VAL A 362 -2.42 -23.34 7.01
C VAL A 362 -1.88 -21.90 6.99
N TRP A 363 -2.03 -21.24 8.12
CA TRP A 363 -1.62 -19.85 8.30
C TRP A 363 -0.16 -19.74 8.72
N VAL A 364 0.61 -18.89 8.07
CA VAL A 364 1.91 -18.38 8.56
C VAL A 364 1.70 -16.91 8.88
N VAL A 365 1.74 -16.56 10.17
CA VAL A 365 1.37 -15.21 10.62
C VAL A 365 2.45 -14.59 11.48
N GLY A 366 2.84 -13.36 11.14
CA GLY A 366 3.67 -12.51 11.99
C GLY A 366 3.07 -11.12 12.12
N MET A 367 2.95 -10.65 13.35
CA MET A 367 2.35 -9.36 13.68
C MET A 367 3.29 -8.51 14.52
N ILE A 368 3.24 -7.18 14.37
CA ILE A 368 3.99 -6.24 15.20
C ILE A 368 3.21 -5.87 16.47
N GLY A 369 3.92 -5.52 17.55
CA GLY A 369 3.36 -5.30 18.88
C GLY A 369 2.27 -4.23 19.03
N THR A 370 2.12 -3.35 18.03
CA THR A 370 1.13 -2.25 18.05
C THR A 370 -0.22 -2.62 17.44
N LYS A 371 -0.47 -3.91 17.12
CA LYS A 371 -1.70 -4.37 16.44
C LYS A 371 -2.70 -4.98 17.41
N ASP A 372 -3.97 -4.98 17.00
CA ASP A 372 -5.08 -5.61 17.72
C ASP A 372 -5.07 -7.13 17.43
N HIS A 373 -4.12 -7.86 18.05
CA HIS A 373 -3.80 -9.26 17.73
C HIS A 373 -5.01 -10.19 17.89
N GLU A 374 -5.77 -10.02 18.97
CA GLU A 374 -6.96 -10.84 19.27
C GLU A 374 -7.98 -10.71 18.13
N GLU A 375 -8.39 -9.49 17.80
CA GLU A 375 -9.39 -9.22 16.75
C GLU A 375 -8.91 -9.68 15.35
N VAL A 376 -7.60 -9.60 15.06
CA VAL A 376 -7.03 -10.10 13.79
C VAL A 376 -7.12 -11.63 13.72
N LEU A 377 -6.72 -12.34 14.79
CA LEU A 377 -6.77 -13.79 14.84
C LEU A 377 -8.22 -14.31 14.84
N GLU A 378 -9.15 -13.64 15.53
CA GLU A 378 -10.60 -13.95 15.47
C GLU A 378 -11.18 -13.84 14.05
N ALA A 379 -10.71 -12.86 13.29
CA ALA A 379 -11.15 -12.68 11.91
C ALA A 379 -10.60 -13.77 10.98
N LEU A 380 -9.35 -14.23 11.18
CA LEU A 380 -8.68 -15.21 10.33
C LEU A 380 -9.09 -16.65 10.62
N LEU A 381 -9.04 -17.07 11.90
CA LEU A 381 -9.04 -18.49 12.29
C LEU A 381 -10.43 -19.13 12.25
N ARG A 382 -10.46 -20.40 11.84
CA ARG A 382 -11.64 -21.26 11.85
C ARG A 382 -11.27 -22.65 12.40
N PRO A 383 -12.24 -23.44 12.84
CA PRO A 383 -12.02 -24.84 13.19
C PRO A 383 -11.28 -25.59 12.07
N ASN A 384 -10.34 -26.45 12.46
CA ASN A 384 -9.48 -27.26 11.60
C ASN A 384 -8.37 -26.47 10.86
N ASP A 385 -8.26 -25.17 11.03
CA ASP A 385 -7.08 -24.42 10.55
C ASP A 385 -5.82 -24.80 11.34
N GLN A 386 -4.66 -24.49 10.77
CA GLN A 386 -3.35 -24.58 11.42
C GLN A 386 -2.73 -23.20 11.50
N LEU A 387 -2.04 -22.88 12.58
CA LEU A 387 -1.41 -21.58 12.81
C LEU A 387 0.09 -21.77 13.10
N HIS A 388 0.92 -21.16 12.26
CA HIS A 388 2.37 -21.08 12.41
C HIS A 388 2.75 -19.62 12.68
N LEU A 389 3.11 -19.30 13.90
CA LEU A 389 3.50 -17.96 14.32
C LEU A 389 4.99 -17.73 14.12
N VAL A 390 5.33 -16.61 13.49
CA VAL A 390 6.70 -16.23 13.17
C VAL A 390 6.98 -14.78 13.61
N PRO A 391 8.23 -14.44 13.97
CA PRO A 391 8.60 -13.07 14.30
C PRO A 391 8.58 -12.18 13.05
N VAL A 392 8.35 -10.87 13.25
CA VAL A 392 8.54 -9.85 12.22
C VAL A 392 9.93 -9.25 12.41
N PRO A 393 10.84 -9.36 11.42
CA PRO A 393 12.19 -8.82 11.53
C PRO A 393 12.22 -7.30 11.79
N ASP A 394 13.27 -6.83 12.44
CA ASP A 394 13.56 -5.41 12.67
C ASP A 394 12.48 -4.63 13.46
N HIS A 395 11.63 -5.37 14.19
CA HIS A 395 10.59 -4.81 15.05
C HIS A 395 10.71 -5.34 16.47
N GLU A 396 10.08 -4.63 17.43
CA GLU A 396 9.98 -5.12 18.80
C GLU A 396 9.37 -6.53 18.80
N PRO A 397 10.02 -7.50 19.44
CA PRO A 397 9.55 -8.87 19.45
C PRO A 397 8.20 -8.96 20.16
N VAL A 398 7.28 -9.68 19.54
CA VAL A 398 6.01 -10.08 20.14
C VAL A 398 6.20 -11.43 20.81
N ASP A 399 5.61 -11.61 21.98
CA ASP A 399 5.57 -12.89 22.66
C ASP A 399 4.68 -13.88 21.86
N LEU A 400 5.32 -14.70 21.05
CA LEU A 400 4.64 -15.65 20.17
C LEU A 400 3.95 -16.77 20.95
N ASP A 401 4.50 -17.19 22.09
CA ASP A 401 3.90 -18.25 22.90
C ASP A 401 2.60 -17.75 23.53
N ARG A 402 2.58 -16.49 24.00
CA ARG A 402 1.34 -15.87 24.46
C ARG A 402 0.31 -15.72 23.34
N LEU A 403 0.73 -15.44 22.11
CA LEU A 403 -0.21 -15.41 20.97
C LEU A 403 -0.74 -16.79 20.62
N ALA A 404 0.08 -17.82 20.70
CA ALA A 404 -0.33 -19.22 20.52
C ALA A 404 -1.36 -19.64 21.57
N ASP A 405 -1.10 -19.33 22.84
CA ASP A 405 -2.04 -19.57 23.93
C ASP A 405 -3.37 -18.86 23.70
N LEU A 406 -3.33 -17.58 23.31
CA LEU A 406 -4.53 -16.80 22.99
C LEU A 406 -5.33 -17.45 21.84
N ALA A 407 -4.65 -17.83 20.76
CA ALA A 407 -5.28 -18.45 19.60
C ALA A 407 -5.95 -19.79 19.97
N GLN A 408 -5.22 -20.66 20.67
CA GLN A 408 -5.64 -22.03 20.94
C GLN A 408 -6.62 -22.14 22.12
N GLN A 409 -6.47 -21.32 23.15
CA GLN A 409 -7.30 -21.44 24.35
C GLN A 409 -8.57 -20.58 24.30
N ARG A 410 -8.52 -19.41 23.63
CA ARG A 410 -9.62 -18.44 23.65
C ARG A 410 -10.31 -18.25 22.29
N ILE A 411 -9.54 -18.15 21.20
CA ILE A 411 -10.09 -17.77 19.90
C ILE A 411 -10.61 -18.98 19.14
N CYS A 412 -9.77 -19.98 18.94
CA CYS A 412 -10.11 -21.17 18.15
C CYS A 412 -9.53 -22.44 18.78
N PRO A 413 -10.19 -23.02 19.81
CA PRO A 413 -9.71 -24.26 20.45
C PRO A 413 -9.68 -25.49 19.53
N GLN A 414 -10.31 -25.42 18.36
CA GLN A 414 -10.36 -26.49 17.37
C GLN A 414 -9.26 -26.38 16.29
N LEU A 415 -8.21 -25.60 16.50
CA LEU A 415 -7.02 -25.60 15.64
C LEU A 415 -6.40 -26.99 15.64
N VAL A 416 -6.03 -27.51 14.46
CA VAL A 416 -5.32 -28.77 14.32
C VAL A 416 -3.89 -28.66 14.84
N ALA A 417 -3.25 -27.51 14.62
CA ALA A 417 -1.94 -27.18 15.13
C ALA A 417 -1.82 -25.68 15.41
N CYS A 418 -1.03 -25.33 16.44
CA CYS A 418 -0.65 -23.95 16.74
C CYS A 418 0.77 -23.99 17.26
N GLU A 419 1.72 -23.51 16.45
CA GLU A 419 3.16 -23.65 16.71
C GLU A 419 3.89 -22.31 16.49
N THR A 420 4.97 -22.12 17.23
CA THR A 420 5.83 -20.93 17.13
C THR A 420 7.16 -21.29 16.51
N TYR A 421 7.74 -20.39 15.72
CA TYR A 421 9.01 -20.62 15.02
C TYR A 421 9.96 -19.46 15.22
N ALA A 422 11.27 -19.76 15.19
CA ALA A 422 12.32 -18.77 15.39
C ALA A 422 12.43 -17.77 14.23
N ASP A 423 12.04 -18.18 13.02
CA ASP A 423 12.06 -17.31 11.83
C ASP A 423 11.01 -17.73 10.78
N LEU A 424 10.84 -16.87 9.79
CA LEU A 424 9.87 -17.03 8.71
C LEU A 424 10.14 -18.30 7.86
N GLU A 425 11.40 -18.65 7.59
CA GLU A 425 11.72 -19.79 6.72
C GLU A 425 11.31 -21.11 7.36
N LEU A 426 11.59 -21.29 8.66
CA LEU A 426 11.18 -22.46 9.42
C LEU A 426 9.65 -22.59 9.47
N GLY A 427 8.96 -21.49 9.71
CA GLY A 427 7.48 -21.48 9.71
C GLY A 427 6.88 -21.85 8.36
N LEU A 428 7.41 -21.31 7.25
CA LEU A 428 6.99 -21.65 5.89
C LEU A 428 7.30 -23.10 5.52
N GLN A 429 8.46 -23.63 5.91
CA GLN A 429 8.83 -25.02 5.66
C GLN A 429 7.87 -25.98 6.39
N ALA A 430 7.58 -25.71 7.66
CA ALA A 430 6.62 -26.52 8.44
C ALA A 430 5.22 -26.45 7.83
N ALA A 431 4.74 -25.24 7.51
CA ALA A 431 3.42 -25.02 6.90
C ALA A 431 3.27 -25.78 5.57
N THR A 432 4.29 -25.75 4.71
CA THR A 432 4.24 -26.43 3.41
C THR A 432 4.40 -27.97 3.52
N GLN A 433 5.06 -28.48 4.56
CA GLN A 433 5.10 -29.91 4.86
C GLN A 433 3.74 -30.41 5.37
N ASN A 434 3.12 -29.68 6.26
CA ASN A 434 1.79 -29.98 6.83
C ASN A 434 0.69 -29.96 5.78
N ALA A 435 0.78 -29.07 4.79
CA ALA A 435 -0.16 -28.99 3.67
C ALA A 435 -0.13 -30.24 2.75
N LYS A 436 0.91 -31.09 2.81
CA LYS A 436 0.99 -32.34 2.02
C LYS A 436 0.18 -33.50 2.57
N GLY A 437 -0.37 -33.40 3.79
CA GLY A 437 -1.12 -34.45 4.46
C GLY A 437 -0.21 -35.53 5.07
N VAL A 438 -0.64 -36.09 6.20
CA VAL A 438 0.01 -37.23 6.86
C VAL A 438 -0.44 -38.52 6.14
N GLY A 439 0.50 -39.13 5.38
CA GLY A 439 0.28 -40.40 4.66
C GLY A 439 0.06 -40.24 3.17
N ASN A 440 0.40 -41.29 2.40
CA ASN A 440 0.38 -41.37 0.93
C ASN A 440 -0.99 -41.19 0.22
N GLN A 441 -1.96 -40.56 0.86
CA GLN A 441 -3.19 -40.13 0.23
C GLN A 441 -3.10 -38.61 -0.02
N PRO A 442 -3.26 -38.11 -1.26
CA PRO A 442 -3.39 -36.70 -1.51
C PRO A 442 -4.71 -36.24 -0.90
N THR A 443 -4.67 -35.71 0.31
CA THR A 443 -5.68 -34.73 0.70
C THR A 443 -5.57 -33.57 -0.31
N PRO A 444 -6.67 -33.09 -0.90
CA PRO A 444 -6.62 -31.88 -1.72
C PRO A 444 -5.87 -30.83 -0.88
N GLY A 445 -4.68 -30.36 -1.36
CA GLY A 445 -3.71 -29.65 -0.55
C GLY A 445 -4.32 -28.51 0.25
N ALA A 446 -4.00 -28.43 1.52
CA ALA A 446 -4.41 -27.29 2.35
C ALA A 446 -3.78 -26.02 1.78
N LEU A 447 -4.53 -24.92 1.79
CA LEU A 447 -4.06 -23.61 1.35
C LEU A 447 -3.05 -23.07 2.35
N VAL A 448 -1.84 -22.74 1.91
CA VAL A 448 -0.87 -22.02 2.73
C VAL A 448 -1.02 -20.51 2.50
N VAL A 449 -1.17 -19.76 3.58
CA VAL A 449 -1.37 -18.31 3.56
C VAL A 449 -0.33 -17.61 4.43
N LEU A 450 0.41 -16.68 3.86
CA LEU A 450 1.32 -15.80 4.59
C LEU A 450 0.67 -14.43 4.80
N ALA A 451 0.50 -14.01 6.06
CA ALA A 451 -0.20 -12.77 6.40
C ALA A 451 0.27 -12.13 7.73
N GLY A 452 -0.34 -11.01 8.10
CA GLY A 452 -0.20 -10.37 9.42
C GLY A 452 0.62 -9.08 9.43
N SER A 453 1.55 -8.89 8.49
CA SER A 453 2.35 -7.66 8.43
C SER A 453 2.94 -7.44 7.03
N LEU A 454 2.92 -6.20 6.55
CA LEU A 454 3.65 -5.83 5.32
C LEU A 454 5.16 -5.98 5.47
N TYR A 455 5.71 -5.78 6.67
CA TYR A 455 7.14 -5.97 6.94
C TYR A 455 7.55 -7.45 6.86
N LEU A 456 6.68 -8.35 7.33
CA LEU A 456 6.89 -9.79 7.16
C LEU A 456 6.89 -10.18 5.68
N LEU A 457 5.97 -9.63 4.91
CA LEU A 457 5.94 -9.84 3.46
C LEU A 457 7.20 -9.28 2.79
N GLY A 458 7.65 -8.12 3.20
CA GLY A 458 8.90 -7.51 2.72
C GLY A 458 10.11 -8.42 2.95
N ASP A 459 10.24 -8.98 4.16
CA ASP A 459 11.28 -9.96 4.47
C ASP A 459 11.17 -11.21 3.59
N PHE A 460 9.94 -11.71 3.37
CA PHE A 460 9.68 -12.82 2.46
C PHE A 460 10.16 -12.53 1.04
N PHE A 461 9.75 -11.42 0.46
CA PHE A 461 10.15 -11.05 -0.91
C PHE A 461 11.66 -10.80 -1.02
N LYS A 462 12.26 -10.15 -0.03
CA LYS A 462 13.70 -9.87 0.01
C LYS A 462 14.53 -11.16 0.08
N ARG A 463 14.16 -12.10 0.95
CA ARG A 463 14.92 -13.36 1.15
C ARG A 463 14.74 -14.34 0.00
N PHE A 464 13.53 -14.43 -0.54
CA PHE A 464 13.17 -15.50 -1.48
C PHE A 464 12.99 -15.03 -2.92
N GLN A 465 13.47 -13.83 -3.26
CA GLN A 465 13.37 -13.28 -4.61
C GLN A 465 13.87 -14.25 -5.70
N ALA A 466 14.96 -14.96 -5.44
CA ALA A 466 15.52 -15.96 -6.36
C ALA A 466 14.63 -17.21 -6.51
N ASP A 467 13.88 -17.57 -5.47
CA ASP A 467 13.01 -18.75 -5.45
C ASP A 467 11.65 -18.50 -6.15
N LEU A 468 11.27 -17.23 -6.34
CA LEU A 468 9.97 -16.84 -6.85
C LEU A 468 9.92 -16.75 -8.40
N GLY A 469 11.06 -16.81 -9.08
CA GLY A 469 11.13 -16.75 -10.55
C GLY A 469 10.64 -15.44 -11.17
N SER A 470 10.46 -15.41 -12.49
CA SER A 470 10.05 -14.24 -13.26
C SER A 470 8.57 -13.80 -13.06
N ASN A 471 7.82 -14.43 -12.17
CA ASN A 471 6.42 -14.09 -11.87
C ASN A 471 6.24 -12.90 -10.92
N LEU A 472 7.33 -12.36 -10.40
CA LEU A 472 7.33 -11.06 -9.74
C LEU A 472 7.35 -10.01 -10.83
N GLY A 473 6.21 -9.37 -11.13
CA GLY A 473 6.23 -8.06 -11.78
C GLY A 473 7.24 -7.18 -11.01
N ALA A 474 7.85 -6.19 -11.64
CA ALA A 474 8.87 -5.37 -11.04
C ALA A 474 8.46 -4.93 -9.61
N ILE A 475 9.02 -5.60 -8.58
CA ILE A 475 9.05 -5.17 -7.19
C ILE A 475 10.26 -4.26 -7.07
#